data_afa293a77a2a08c3f5b4b18cb44085dc
#
_entry.id   afa293a77a2a08c3f5b4b18cb44085dc
#
_cell.length_a   1.000
_cell.length_b   1.000
_cell.length_c   1.000
_cell.angle_alpha   90.00
_cell.angle_beta   90.00
_cell.angle_gamma   90.00
#
_symmetry.space_group_name_H-M   'P 1'
#
loop_
_entity.id
_entity.type
_entity.pdbx_description
1 polymer ?
#
loop_
_entity_poly.entity_id
_entity_poly.type
_entity_poly.pdbx_seq_one_letter_code
_entity_poly.pdbx_strand_id
1 'polypeptide(L)' 'RIVEVLIEKESKKSDAEWSGRNSQNTVVVFPKEHYKVGDFVNVEITSCTTSTLKGKAVGYSSNN' A
#
# COMPACT_ATOMS: atom_id res chain seq x y z
N ARG A 1 11.80 0.47 -6.02
CA ARG A 1 10.68 -0.12 -6.77
C ARG A 1 9.38 0.50 -6.31
N ILE A 2 8.60 0.98 -7.25
CA ILE A 2 7.31 1.59 -6.96
C ILE A 2 6.22 0.72 -7.57
N VAL A 3 5.20 0.41 -6.76
CA VAL A 3 4.06 -0.39 -7.22
C VAL A 3 2.77 0.38 -6.96
N GLU A 4 1.78 0.15 -7.82
CA GLU A 4 0.45 0.70 -7.63
C GLU A 4 -0.32 -0.22 -6.70
N VAL A 5 -0.98 0.37 -5.71
CA VAL A 5 -1.69 -0.39 -4.66
C VAL A 5 -3.09 0.19 -4.52
N LEU A 6 -4.07 -0.70 -4.44
CA LEU A 6 -5.44 -0.34 -4.04
C LEU A 6 -5.56 -0.55 -2.55
N ILE A 7 -5.89 0.50 -1.83
CA ILE A 7 -6.07 0.42 -0.38
C ILE A 7 -7.39 -0.28 -0.08
N GLU A 8 -7.33 -1.37 0.68
CA GLU A 8 -8.51 -2.18 0.96
C GLU A 8 -9.00 -2.04 2.39
N LYS A 9 -8.09 -1.92 3.36
CA LYS A 9 -8.47 -1.88 4.77
C LYS A 9 -7.29 -1.44 5.61
N GLU A 10 -7.52 -1.28 6.91
CA GLU A 10 -6.43 -1.05 7.86
C GLU A 10 -5.61 -2.32 8.01
N SER A 11 -4.32 -2.15 8.29
CA SER A 11 -3.46 -3.28 8.58
C SER A 11 -3.90 -3.93 9.90
N LYS A 12 -3.89 -5.26 9.93
CA LYS A 12 -4.27 -5.98 11.15
C LYS A 12 -3.30 -5.76 12.28
N LYS A 13 -2.06 -5.41 11.98
CA LYS A 13 -1.02 -5.27 13.00
C LYS A 13 -0.88 -3.84 13.49
N SER A 14 -1.42 -2.88 12.77
CA SER A 14 -1.25 -1.47 13.13
C SER A 14 -2.39 -0.66 12.54
N ASP A 15 -3.09 0.08 13.37
CA ASP A 15 -4.14 0.97 12.90
C ASP A 15 -3.56 2.26 12.30
N ALA A 16 -2.26 2.43 12.34
CA ALA A 16 -1.59 3.56 11.69
C ALA A 16 -1.18 3.25 10.25
N GLU A 17 -1.50 2.05 9.76
CA GLU A 17 -1.10 1.65 8.42
C GLU A 17 -2.28 1.10 7.63
N TRP A 18 -2.21 1.31 6.31
CA TRP A 18 -3.14 0.69 5.38
C TRP A 18 -2.60 -0.63 4.87
N SER A 19 -3.52 -1.52 4.52
CA SER A 19 -3.21 -2.76 3.83
C SER A 19 -3.93 -2.73 2.49
N GLY A 20 -3.20 -2.98 1.43
CA GLY A 20 -3.77 -3.03 0.10
C GLY A 20 -3.11 -4.12 -0.71
N ARG A 21 -3.41 -4.15 -2.01
CA ARG A 21 -2.85 -5.14 -2.91
C ARG A 21 -2.41 -4.49 -4.21
N ASN A 22 -1.32 -5.02 -4.74
CA ASN A 22 -0.84 -4.57 -6.05
C ASN A 22 -1.49 -5.41 -7.16
N SER A 23 -1.08 -5.17 -8.39
CA SER A 23 -1.67 -5.87 -9.55
C SER A 23 -1.40 -7.37 -9.53
N GLN A 24 -0.42 -7.82 -8.77
CA GLN A 24 -0.10 -9.23 -8.63
C GLN A 24 -0.76 -9.84 -7.41
N ASN A 25 -1.70 -9.11 -6.80
CA ASN A 25 -2.44 -9.57 -5.64
C ASN A 25 -1.56 -9.80 -4.40
N THR A 26 -0.41 -9.16 -4.34
CA THR A 26 0.47 -9.23 -3.19
C THR A 26 0.08 -8.15 -2.19
N VAL A 27 0.02 -8.52 -0.91
CA VAL A 27 -0.33 -7.56 0.15
C VAL A 27 0.79 -6.56 0.34
N VAL A 28 0.41 -5.29 0.42
CA VAL A 28 1.35 -4.18 0.64
C VAL A 28 0.86 -3.38 1.84
N VAL A 29 1.76 -3.10 2.79
CA VAL A 29 1.44 -2.35 4.00
C VAL A 29 2.28 -1.08 4.02
N PHE A 30 1.66 0.04 4.34
CA PHE A 30 2.34 1.34 4.36
C PHE A 30 1.61 2.31 5.27
N PRO A 31 2.27 3.37 5.76
CA PRO A 31 1.63 4.34 6.65
C PRO A 31 0.43 5.02 5.99
N LYS A 32 -0.61 5.27 6.76
CA LYS A 32 -1.86 5.82 6.24
C LYS A 32 -1.72 7.21 5.65
N GLU A 33 -1.03 8.09 6.35
CA GLU A 33 -0.93 9.49 5.97
C GLU A 33 -2.32 10.07 5.70
N HIS A 34 -2.53 10.64 4.52
CA HIS A 34 -3.82 11.26 4.18
C HIS A 34 -4.66 10.41 3.22
N TYR A 35 -4.20 9.21 2.90
CA TYR A 35 -4.90 8.32 1.95
C TYR A 35 -6.07 7.61 2.62
N LYS A 36 -6.96 7.06 1.82
CA LYS A 36 -8.19 6.42 2.32
C LYS A 36 -8.45 5.10 1.62
N VAL A 37 -9.25 4.27 2.23
CA VAL A 37 -9.69 3.02 1.61
C VAL A 37 -10.38 3.33 0.28
N GLY A 38 -10.03 2.57 -0.74
CA GLY A 38 -10.53 2.77 -2.09
C GLY A 38 -9.61 3.60 -2.96
N ASP A 39 -8.61 4.26 -2.37
CA ASP A 39 -7.65 5.04 -3.16
C ASP A 39 -6.65 4.12 -3.83
N PHE A 40 -6.24 4.51 -5.04
CA PHE A 40 -5.08 3.91 -5.69
C PHE A 40 -3.88 4.81 -5.43
N VAL A 41 -2.82 4.23 -4.90
CA VAL A 41 -1.61 4.99 -4.56
C VAL A 41 -0.37 4.28 -5.10
N ASN A 42 0.66 5.06 -5.33
CA ASN A 42 1.97 4.51 -5.67
C ASN A 42 2.76 4.36 -4.38
N VAL A 43 3.30 3.17 -4.16
CA VAL A 43 4.04 2.85 -2.94
C VAL A 43 5.45 2.46 -3.31
N GLU A 44 6.42 3.13 -2.72
CA GLU A 44 7.83 2.75 -2.88
C GLU A 44 8.13 1.65 -1.87
N ILE A 45 8.53 0.48 -2.37
CA ILE A 45 8.77 -0.68 -1.54
C ILE A 45 10.13 -0.54 -0.86
N THR A 46 10.14 -0.62 0.46
CA THR A 46 11.37 -0.48 1.25
C THR A 46 11.82 -1.80 1.85
N SER A 47 10.92 -2.75 2.02
CA SER A 47 11.27 -4.07 2.53
C SER A 47 10.20 -5.05 2.15
N CYS A 48 10.50 -6.34 2.29
CA CYS A 48 9.53 -7.38 2.04
C CYS A 48 9.74 -8.52 3.01
N THR A 49 8.64 -9.20 3.31
CA THR A 49 8.68 -10.47 4.03
C THR A 49 8.25 -11.55 3.06
N THR A 50 8.05 -12.75 3.58
CA THR A 50 7.71 -13.90 2.73
C THR A 50 6.47 -13.64 1.86
N SER A 51 5.47 -12.94 2.41
CA SER A 51 4.20 -12.78 1.72
C SER A 51 3.68 -11.35 1.72
N THR A 52 4.45 -10.40 2.24
CA THR A 52 3.99 -9.02 2.39
C THR A 52 5.08 -8.06 2.00
N LEU A 53 4.71 -7.04 1.22
CA LEU A 53 5.61 -5.94 0.90
C LEU A 53 5.34 -4.80 1.86
N LYS A 54 6.38 -4.08 2.24
CA LYS A 54 6.25 -2.87 3.05
C LYS A 54 6.88 -1.71 2.33
N GLY A 55 6.27 -0.55 2.49
CA GLY A 55 6.80 0.61 1.82
C GLY A 55 6.17 1.88 2.33
N LYS A 56 6.30 2.92 1.52
CA LYS A 56 5.81 4.26 1.83
C LYS A 56 5.10 4.79 0.60
N ALA A 57 3.90 5.32 0.79
CA ALA A 57 3.16 5.93 -0.30
C ALA A 57 3.87 7.20 -0.75
N VAL A 58 4.03 7.36 -2.06
CA VAL A 58 4.71 8.52 -2.62
C VAL A 58 3.76 9.42 -3.41
N GLY A 59 2.48 9.08 -3.44
CA GLY A 59 1.47 9.89 -4.09
C GLY A 59 0.33 9.05 -4.60
N TYR A 60 -0.74 9.72 -5.00
CA TYR A 60 -1.85 9.02 -5.65
C TYR A 60 -1.40 8.48 -7.00
N SER A 61 -1.91 7.31 -7.33
CA SER A 61 -1.74 6.82 -8.69
C SER A 61 -2.57 7.68 -9.62
N SER A 62 -1.96 8.18 -10.66
CA SER A 62 -2.66 9.00 -11.64
C SER A 62 -3.16 8.16 -12.81
N ASN A 63 -3.27 6.89 -12.59
CA ASN A 63 -3.70 5.98 -13.63
C ASN A 63 -5.19 6.14 -13.87
N ASN A 64 -5.52 6.77 -14.94
CA ASN A 64 -6.91 7.00 -15.35
C ASN A 64 -7.23 6.24 -16.60
#